data_cd392d59c1b06c2f8ceefb07d42553f0
#
_entry.id   cd392d59c1b06c2f8ceefb07d42553f0
#
_cell.length_a   1.000
_cell.length_b   1.000
_cell.length_c   1.000
_cell.angle_alpha   90.00
_cell.angle_beta   90.00
_cell.angle_gamma   90.00
#
_symmetry.space_group_name_H-M   'P 1'
#
loop_
_entity.id
_entity.type
_entity.pdbx_description
1 polymer ?
#
loop_
_entity_poly.entity_id
_entity_poly.type
_entity_poly.pdbx_seq_one_letter_code
_entity_poly.pdbx_strand_id
1 'polypeptide(L)'
;MSIVNRSAYVPYSAEYVYSLVNDIKNYPCFINGCSSANILEDLDTHMIASIGIKKAGVAFKFTTKNLLEFPSSIEMHLVEGPFKYLTGCWKFDGLSQNACKVNLTIDYEFNNKILGAITSKIFDQIANTLIDDICARADTLFMKVE
;
A
#
# COMPACT_ATOMS: atom_id res chain seq x y z
N MET A 1 0.02 0.38 -19.61
CA MET A 1 -1.15 0.39 -18.72
C MET A 1 -1.14 -0.87 -17.86
N SER A 2 -1.08 -0.70 -16.56
CA SER A 2 -1.03 -1.83 -15.63
C SER A 2 -2.06 -1.65 -14.52
N ILE A 3 -2.79 -2.72 -14.24
CA ILE A 3 -3.80 -2.72 -13.20
C ILE A 3 -3.54 -3.90 -12.27
N VAL A 4 -3.41 -3.60 -10.97
CA VAL A 4 -3.35 -4.60 -9.91
C VAL A 4 -4.70 -4.59 -9.21
N ASN A 5 -5.30 -5.76 -9.04
CA ASN A 5 -6.56 -5.92 -8.33
C ASN A 5 -6.48 -7.19 -7.48
N ARG A 6 -6.40 -7.02 -6.18
CA ARG A 6 -6.27 -8.12 -5.22
C ARG A 6 -7.25 -7.96 -4.08
N SER A 7 -7.74 -9.08 -3.58
CA SER A 7 -8.59 -9.08 -2.40
C SER A 7 -8.31 -10.29 -1.53
N ALA A 8 -8.64 -10.18 -0.25
CA ALA A 8 -8.47 -11.27 0.71
C ALA A 8 -9.47 -11.12 1.85
N TYR A 9 -9.88 -12.25 2.40
CA TYR A 9 -10.61 -12.28 3.66
C TYR A 9 -9.59 -12.39 4.78
N VAL A 10 -9.70 -11.52 5.78
CA VAL A 10 -8.70 -11.40 6.85
C VAL A 10 -9.39 -11.58 8.20
N PRO A 11 -8.83 -12.42 9.11
CA PRO A 11 -9.46 -12.70 10.41
C PRO A 11 -9.16 -11.61 11.45
N TYR A 12 -9.33 -10.35 11.06
CA TYR A 12 -9.16 -9.16 11.91
C TYR A 12 -10.19 -8.12 11.50
N SER A 13 -10.51 -7.19 12.42
CA SER A 13 -11.49 -6.13 12.14
C SER A 13 -11.01 -5.19 11.03
N ALA A 14 -11.95 -4.55 10.36
CA ALA A 14 -11.65 -3.54 9.35
C ALA A 14 -10.82 -2.39 9.95
N GLU A 15 -11.15 -1.95 11.16
CA GLU A 15 -10.43 -0.89 11.86
C GLU A 15 -8.96 -1.24 12.07
N TYR A 16 -8.69 -2.47 12.50
CA TYR A 16 -7.33 -2.93 12.75
C TYR A 16 -6.52 -3.01 11.45
N VAL A 17 -7.09 -3.61 10.42
CA VAL A 17 -6.38 -3.75 9.14
C VAL A 17 -6.16 -2.39 8.49
N TYR A 18 -7.14 -1.50 8.57
CA TYR A 18 -7.00 -0.11 8.10
C TYR A 18 -5.81 0.56 8.77
N SER A 19 -5.69 0.41 10.09
CA SER A 19 -4.59 1.03 10.84
C SER A 19 -3.21 0.53 10.40
N LEU A 20 -3.11 -0.74 10.01
CA LEU A 20 -1.85 -1.32 9.51
C LEU A 20 -1.51 -0.79 8.13
N VAL A 21 -2.50 -0.68 7.25
CA VAL A 21 -2.31 -0.13 5.89
C VAL A 21 -1.92 1.35 5.98
N ASN A 22 -2.49 2.08 6.91
CA ASN A 22 -2.19 3.51 7.10
C ASN A 22 -0.89 3.76 7.87
N ASP A 23 -0.26 2.71 8.42
CA ASP A 23 0.99 2.82 9.18
C ASP A 23 2.21 2.83 8.23
N ILE A 24 2.22 3.79 7.32
CA ILE A 24 3.19 3.87 6.22
C ILE A 24 4.62 4.06 6.72
N LYS A 25 4.81 4.79 7.81
CA LYS A 25 6.17 5.01 8.35
C LYS A 25 6.89 3.71 8.71
N ASN A 26 6.14 2.65 9.01
CA ASN A 26 6.70 1.34 9.37
C ASN A 26 6.77 0.37 8.18
N TYR A 27 6.35 0.76 6.99
CA TYR A 27 6.39 -0.09 5.80
C TYR A 27 7.78 -0.71 5.55
N PRO A 28 8.90 0.00 5.72
CA PRO A 28 10.21 -0.64 5.53
C PRO A 28 10.45 -1.86 6.42
N CYS A 29 9.71 -1.97 7.53
CA CYS A 29 9.85 -3.08 8.47
C CYS A 29 9.14 -4.35 8.01
N PHE A 30 8.10 -4.23 7.17
CA PHE A 30 7.26 -5.39 6.83
C PHE A 30 6.80 -5.48 5.39
N ILE A 31 6.96 -4.44 4.57
CA ILE A 31 6.61 -4.51 3.15
C ILE A 31 7.86 -4.86 2.35
N ASN A 32 7.83 -6.03 1.72
CA ASN A 32 8.95 -6.49 0.89
C ASN A 32 9.14 -5.57 -0.32
N GLY A 33 10.31 -4.96 -0.42
CA GLY A 33 10.64 -4.02 -1.49
C GLY A 33 10.55 -2.56 -1.08
N CYS A 34 10.00 -2.26 0.09
CA CYS A 34 9.96 -0.89 0.61
C CYS A 34 11.22 -0.61 1.40
N SER A 35 12.05 0.33 0.92
CA SER A 35 13.34 0.67 1.55
C SER A 35 13.25 1.87 2.48
N SER A 36 12.29 2.76 2.26
CA SER A 36 12.11 3.95 3.09
C SER A 36 10.66 4.44 3.02
N ALA A 37 10.27 5.19 4.04
CA ALA A 37 8.96 5.82 4.07
C ALA A 37 9.03 7.09 4.91
N ASN A 38 8.49 8.19 4.40
CA ASN A 38 8.47 9.49 5.08
C ASN A 38 7.07 10.07 5.02
N ILE A 39 6.56 10.51 6.15
CA ILE A 39 5.26 11.18 6.24
C ILE A 39 5.51 12.68 6.12
N LEU A 40 4.96 13.29 5.08
CA LEU A 40 5.12 14.73 4.81
C LEU A 40 3.98 15.55 5.41
N GLU A 41 2.78 14.97 5.46
CA GLU A 41 1.62 15.61 6.06
C GLU A 41 0.70 14.51 6.59
N ASP A 42 0.20 14.69 7.81
CA ASP A 42 -0.64 13.69 8.47
C ASP A 42 -1.82 14.37 9.17
N LEU A 43 -2.95 14.39 8.47
CA LEU A 43 -4.21 14.96 8.95
C LEU A 43 -5.28 13.87 8.99
N ASP A 44 -6.38 14.14 9.68
CA ASP A 44 -7.49 13.17 9.77
C ASP A 44 -8.12 12.87 8.41
N THR A 45 -8.13 13.86 7.51
CA THR A 45 -8.77 13.73 6.19
C THR A 45 -7.84 13.18 5.13
N HIS A 46 -6.52 13.40 5.29
CA HIS A 46 -5.56 12.91 4.30
C HIS A 46 -4.16 12.79 4.88
N MET A 47 -3.34 12.00 4.20
CA MET A 47 -1.92 11.84 4.49
C MET A 47 -1.15 12.01 3.19
N ILE A 48 -0.03 12.73 3.24
CA ILE A 48 0.92 12.79 2.13
C ILE A 48 2.18 12.07 2.58
N ALA A 49 2.56 11.03 1.85
CA ALA A 49 3.69 10.18 2.21
C ALA A 49 4.54 9.85 1.00
N SER A 50 5.84 9.74 1.23
CA SER A 50 6.82 9.34 0.23
C SER A 50 7.32 7.94 0.56
N ILE A 51 7.34 7.06 -0.45
CA ILE A 51 7.79 5.68 -0.29
C ILE A 51 8.96 5.43 -1.23
N GLY A 52 10.01 4.82 -0.69
CA GLY A 52 11.15 4.37 -1.47
C GLY A 52 11.05 2.88 -1.75
N ILE A 53 11.27 2.52 -3.01
CA ILE A 53 11.29 1.13 -3.47
C ILE A 53 12.72 0.77 -3.83
N LYS A 54 13.18 -0.40 -3.37
CA LYS A 54 14.49 -0.94 -3.74
C LYS A 54 14.39 -2.46 -3.73
N LYS A 55 14.44 -3.05 -4.94
CA LYS A 55 14.32 -4.51 -5.09
C LYS A 55 14.88 -4.93 -6.44
N ALA A 56 15.68 -6.00 -6.46
CA ALA A 56 16.18 -6.62 -7.68
C ALA A 56 16.87 -5.64 -8.64
N GLY A 57 17.65 -4.69 -8.10
CA GLY A 57 18.36 -3.69 -8.90
C GLY A 57 17.53 -2.48 -9.29
N VAL A 58 16.24 -2.46 -8.95
CA VAL A 58 15.35 -1.33 -9.22
C VAL A 58 15.27 -0.47 -7.96
N ALA A 59 15.42 0.86 -8.11
CA ALA A 59 15.29 1.80 -7.00
C ALA A 59 14.62 3.08 -7.48
N PHE A 60 13.57 3.51 -6.79
CA PHE A 60 12.91 4.78 -7.06
C PHE A 60 12.08 5.21 -5.84
N LYS A 61 11.66 6.47 -5.84
CA LYS A 61 10.78 7.02 -4.81
C LYS A 61 9.56 7.63 -5.46
N PHE A 62 8.45 7.59 -4.75
CA PHE A 62 7.24 8.28 -5.19
C PHE A 62 6.45 8.77 -3.98
N THR A 63 5.65 9.81 -4.21
CA THR A 63 4.85 10.45 -3.17
C THR A 63 3.39 10.40 -3.57
N THR A 64 2.53 10.03 -2.65
CA THR A 64 1.10 10.00 -2.87
C THR A 64 0.37 10.83 -1.82
N LYS A 65 -0.79 11.36 -2.23
CA LYS A 65 -1.76 11.94 -1.32
C LYS A 65 -2.85 10.88 -1.11
N ASN A 66 -3.01 10.45 0.13
CA ASN A 66 -3.97 9.42 0.48
C ASN A 66 -5.16 10.08 1.16
N LEU A 67 -6.33 9.95 0.54
CA LEU A 67 -7.58 10.45 1.12
C LEU A 67 -8.11 9.38 2.07
N LEU A 68 -8.29 9.77 3.33
CA LEU A 68 -8.59 8.83 4.41
C LEU A 68 -10.07 8.85 4.77
N GLU A 69 -10.70 7.69 4.76
CA GLU A 69 -12.10 7.52 5.18
C GLU A 69 -12.18 6.32 6.11
N PHE A 70 -11.78 6.55 7.35
CA PHE A 70 -11.69 5.51 8.38
C PHE A 70 -13.08 4.97 8.74
N PRO A 71 -13.28 3.67 8.84
CA PRO A 71 -12.33 2.58 8.56
C PRO A 71 -12.59 1.90 7.20
N SER A 72 -13.20 2.61 6.25
CA SER A 72 -13.77 2.05 5.02
C SER A 72 -12.81 2.04 3.84
N SER A 73 -12.06 3.12 3.63
CA SER A 73 -11.25 3.23 2.43
C SER A 73 -10.07 4.19 2.57
N ILE A 74 -9.07 3.96 1.72
CA ILE A 74 -7.95 4.87 1.52
C ILE A 74 -7.77 5.00 0.01
N GLU A 75 -7.88 6.22 -0.50
CA GLU A 75 -7.76 6.51 -1.92
C GLU A 75 -6.43 7.22 -2.18
N MET A 76 -5.60 6.63 -3.06
CA MET A 76 -4.25 7.13 -3.31
C MET A 76 -4.17 7.88 -4.63
N HIS A 77 -3.54 9.06 -4.62
CA HIS A 77 -3.30 9.88 -5.79
C HIS A 77 -1.83 10.28 -5.87
N LEU A 78 -1.24 10.16 -7.04
CA LEU A 78 0.15 10.52 -7.25
C LEU A 78 0.38 12.01 -7.07
N VAL A 79 1.40 12.36 -6.27
CA VAL A 79 1.89 13.72 -6.14
C VAL A 79 3.17 13.89 -6.94
N GLU A 80 4.11 12.94 -6.80
CA GLU A 80 5.42 13.00 -7.42
C GLU A 80 5.98 11.60 -7.58
N GLY A 81 6.67 11.35 -8.68
CA GLY A 81 7.32 10.07 -8.91
C GLY A 81 7.48 9.78 -10.40
N PRO A 82 8.16 8.67 -10.74
CA PRO A 82 8.47 8.32 -12.13
C PRO A 82 7.29 7.70 -12.89
N PHE A 83 6.09 8.09 -12.54
CA PHE A 83 4.86 7.59 -13.15
C PHE A 83 4.24 8.63 -14.08
N LYS A 84 3.70 8.17 -15.19
CA LYS A 84 2.82 8.98 -16.03
C LYS A 84 1.51 9.25 -15.29
N TYR A 85 1.00 8.21 -14.60
CA TYR A 85 -0.10 8.32 -13.66
C TYR A 85 -0.02 7.17 -12.65
N LEU A 86 -0.64 7.38 -11.50
CA LEU A 86 -0.86 6.33 -10.51
C LEU A 86 -2.06 6.73 -9.65
N THR A 87 -3.04 5.85 -9.60
CA THR A 87 -4.15 5.94 -8.66
C THR A 87 -4.34 4.59 -7.99
N GLY A 88 -4.80 4.60 -6.75
CA GLY A 88 -5.05 3.37 -6.03
C GLY A 88 -6.18 3.53 -5.05
N CYS A 89 -6.75 2.41 -4.63
CA CYS A 89 -7.81 2.41 -3.64
C CYS A 89 -7.75 1.15 -2.80
N TRP A 90 -7.72 1.34 -1.49
CA TRP A 90 -7.95 0.30 -0.51
C TRP A 90 -9.38 0.38 -0.04
N LYS A 91 -10.05 -0.76 0.01
CA LYS A 91 -11.38 -0.88 0.61
C LYS A 91 -11.38 -1.95 1.69
N PHE A 92 -12.03 -1.64 2.79
CA PHE A 92 -12.10 -2.52 3.96
C PHE A 92 -13.56 -2.74 4.32
N ASP A 93 -14.08 -3.92 3.97
CA ASP A 93 -15.48 -4.27 4.26
C ASP A 93 -15.54 -5.08 5.55
N GLY A 94 -16.07 -4.51 6.62
CA GLY A 94 -16.23 -5.19 7.88
C GLY A 94 -17.31 -6.27 7.79
N LEU A 95 -16.94 -7.52 8.08
CA LEU A 95 -17.85 -8.65 8.07
C LEU A 95 -18.33 -8.99 9.47
N SER A 96 -17.48 -8.72 10.46
CA SER A 96 -17.77 -8.89 11.89
C SER A 96 -16.75 -8.09 12.68
N GLN A 97 -16.80 -8.19 14.01
CA GLN A 97 -15.80 -7.55 14.87
C GLN A 97 -14.39 -8.12 14.68
N ASN A 98 -14.28 -9.33 14.11
CA ASN A 98 -13.04 -10.07 13.98
C ASN A 98 -12.75 -10.50 12.55
N ALA A 99 -13.40 -9.92 11.57
CA ALA A 99 -13.16 -10.28 10.17
C ALA A 99 -13.51 -9.15 9.23
N CYS A 100 -12.75 -9.04 8.14
CA CYS A 100 -13.05 -8.09 7.09
C CYS A 100 -12.59 -8.65 5.74
N LYS A 101 -13.10 -8.05 4.66
CA LYS A 101 -12.60 -8.27 3.31
C LYS A 101 -11.80 -7.03 2.92
N VAL A 102 -10.56 -7.24 2.52
CA VAL A 102 -9.67 -6.17 2.06
C VAL A 102 -9.56 -6.25 0.55
N ASN A 103 -9.70 -5.13 -0.11
CA ASN A 103 -9.53 -5.03 -1.56
C ASN A 103 -8.55 -3.91 -1.89
N LEU A 104 -7.61 -4.20 -2.79
CA LEU A 104 -6.64 -3.23 -3.28
C LEU A 104 -6.68 -3.19 -4.80
N THR A 105 -6.86 -1.99 -5.34
CA THR A 105 -6.77 -1.75 -6.77
C THR A 105 -5.75 -0.65 -7.01
N ILE A 106 -4.80 -0.88 -7.92
CA ILE A 106 -3.82 0.13 -8.34
C ILE A 106 -3.80 0.17 -9.85
N ASP A 107 -3.96 1.36 -10.41
CA ASP A 107 -3.87 1.62 -11.85
C ASP A 107 -2.69 2.57 -12.07
N TYR A 108 -1.70 2.15 -12.85
CA TYR A 108 -0.48 2.93 -12.99
C TYR A 108 0.21 2.74 -14.34
N GLU A 109 1.09 3.68 -14.70
CA GLU A 109 1.98 3.58 -15.84
C GLU A 109 3.24 4.41 -15.55
N PHE A 110 4.41 3.84 -15.84
CA PHE A 110 5.68 4.56 -15.67
C PHE A 110 5.93 5.50 -16.86
N ASN A 111 6.67 6.60 -16.59
CA ASN A 111 6.97 7.62 -17.59
C ASN A 111 7.88 7.12 -18.73
N ASN A 112 8.84 6.23 -18.42
CA ASN A 112 9.84 5.77 -19.37
C ASN A 112 9.53 4.33 -19.78
N LYS A 113 9.22 4.11 -21.07
CA LYS A 113 8.85 2.79 -21.56
C LYS A 113 9.99 1.77 -21.51
N ILE A 114 11.23 2.21 -21.65
CA ILE A 114 12.40 1.30 -21.66
C ILE A 114 12.73 0.85 -20.24
N LEU A 115 12.94 1.81 -19.33
CA LEU A 115 13.17 1.50 -17.91
C LEU A 115 11.91 0.98 -17.26
N GLY A 116 10.74 1.43 -17.74
CA GLY A 116 9.44 1.07 -17.20
C GLY A 116 9.12 -0.40 -17.29
N ALA A 117 9.61 -1.13 -18.29
CA ALA A 117 9.29 -2.55 -18.45
C ALA A 117 9.80 -3.38 -17.27
N ILE A 118 11.05 -3.17 -16.84
CA ILE A 118 11.66 -3.87 -15.71
C ILE A 118 11.11 -3.34 -14.40
N THR A 119 11.02 -2.02 -14.26
CA THR A 119 10.53 -1.36 -13.06
C THR A 119 9.06 -1.72 -12.81
N SER A 120 8.25 -1.77 -13.86
CA SER A 120 6.85 -2.14 -13.80
C SER A 120 6.67 -3.58 -13.28
N LYS A 121 7.50 -4.50 -13.76
CA LYS A 121 7.46 -5.90 -13.32
C LYS A 121 7.75 -6.01 -11.82
N ILE A 122 8.75 -5.28 -11.33
CA ILE A 122 9.11 -5.28 -9.92
C ILE A 122 8.00 -4.62 -9.08
N PHE A 123 7.48 -3.48 -9.54
CA PHE A 123 6.39 -2.79 -8.84
C PHE A 123 5.13 -3.67 -8.78
N ASP A 124 4.82 -4.38 -9.87
CA ASP A 124 3.70 -5.33 -9.89
C ASP A 124 3.87 -6.44 -8.85
N GLN A 125 5.08 -6.99 -8.72
CA GLN A 125 5.37 -8.01 -7.71
C GLN A 125 5.13 -7.47 -6.29
N ILE A 126 5.61 -6.26 -6.02
CA ILE A 126 5.44 -5.63 -4.70
C ILE A 126 3.96 -5.38 -4.41
N ALA A 127 3.23 -4.83 -5.37
CA ALA A 127 1.81 -4.54 -5.21
C ALA A 127 0.98 -5.82 -5.04
N ASN A 128 1.33 -6.88 -5.78
CA ASN A 128 0.60 -8.15 -5.68
C ASN A 128 0.82 -8.88 -4.35
N THR A 129 1.94 -8.63 -3.66
CA THR A 129 2.21 -9.26 -2.35
C THR A 129 1.87 -8.34 -1.18
N LEU A 130 1.41 -7.13 -1.45
CA LEU A 130 1.18 -6.13 -0.42
C LEU A 130 0.15 -6.58 0.63
N ILE A 131 -0.96 -7.16 0.20
CA ILE A 131 -1.98 -7.68 1.12
C ILE A 131 -1.41 -8.81 1.98
N ASP A 132 -0.61 -9.69 1.37
CA ASP A 132 0.03 -10.79 2.11
C ASP A 132 0.97 -10.24 3.19
N ASP A 133 1.73 -9.20 2.88
CA ASP A 133 2.63 -8.56 3.83
C ASP A 133 1.85 -7.90 4.98
N ILE A 134 0.73 -7.27 4.68
CA ILE A 134 -0.15 -6.67 5.69
C ILE A 134 -0.72 -7.77 6.61
N CYS A 135 -1.16 -8.89 6.04
CA CYS A 135 -1.69 -10.02 6.81
C CYS A 135 -0.62 -10.61 7.72
N ALA A 136 0.61 -10.77 7.22
CA ALA A 136 1.72 -11.28 8.02
C ALA A 136 2.06 -10.32 9.17
N ARG A 137 2.02 -9.01 8.91
CA ARG A 137 2.24 -7.99 9.94
C ARG A 137 1.16 -8.05 11.01
N ALA A 138 -0.11 -8.23 10.60
CA ALA A 138 -1.24 -8.37 11.52
C ALA A 138 -1.02 -9.57 12.45
N ASP A 139 -0.64 -10.71 11.90
CA ASP A 139 -0.38 -11.92 12.68
C ASP A 139 0.76 -11.72 13.68
N THR A 140 1.85 -11.09 13.23
CA THR A 140 3.01 -10.84 14.08
C THR A 140 2.68 -9.93 15.26
N LEU A 141 1.96 -8.83 15.01
CA LEU A 141 1.60 -7.88 16.04
C LEU A 141 0.56 -8.44 17.00
N PHE A 142 -0.40 -9.18 16.48
CA PHE A 142 -1.43 -9.82 17.31
C PHE A 142 -0.82 -10.82 18.28
N MET A 143 0.12 -11.64 17.82
CA MET A 143 0.81 -12.61 18.66
C MET A 143 1.65 -11.96 19.76
N LYS A 144 2.21 -10.77 19.50
CA LYS A 144 3.01 -10.04 20.51
C LYS A 144 2.18 -9.49 21.65
N VAL A 145 0.90 -9.23 21.41
CA VAL A 145 -0.01 -8.68 22.42
C VAL A 145 -0.54 -9.78 23.35
N GLU A 146 -0.58 -10.99 22.86
CA GLU A 146 -0.94 -12.15 23.66
C GLU A 146 0.23 -12.62 24.54
#